data_2b1898da6d464400a0dec9811082b286
#
_entry.id   2b1898da6d464400a0dec9811082b286
#
_cell.length_a   1.000
_cell.length_b   1.000
_cell.length_c   1.000
_cell.angle_alpha   90.00
_cell.angle_beta   90.00
_cell.angle_gamma   90.00
#
_symmetry.space_group_name_H-M   'P 1'
#
loop_
_entity.id
_entity.type
_entity.pdbx_description
1 polymer ?
#
loop_
_entity_poly.entity_id
_entity_poly.type
_entity_poly.pdbx_seq_one_letter_code
_entity_poly.pdbx_strand_id
1 'polypeptide(L)'
;MRVDYGDNIAVGEGTFVNYGLVALDVAQISIGAHCQIGPNVQLLTPVHPLEPTPRACSLEAADPITIGDNVWLGGGVIVCPGVTIGDNCVIGAGSVVTKDIPTGSLAVGNPARVLRQLDDSTFGPRHQHPPQETPQ
;
A
#
# COMPACT_ATOMS: atom_id res chain seq x y z
N MET A 1 11.97 -7.04 -4.78
CA MET A 1 10.53 -7.17 -5.05
C MET A 1 10.21 -8.59 -5.45
N ARG A 2 9.13 -9.11 -4.93
CA ARG A 2 8.60 -10.42 -5.34
C ARG A 2 7.19 -10.25 -5.86
N VAL A 3 6.90 -10.85 -7.00
CA VAL A 3 5.60 -10.77 -7.67
C VAL A 3 5.16 -12.17 -8.11
N ASP A 4 3.85 -12.38 -8.34
CA ASP A 4 3.35 -13.64 -8.91
C ASP A 4 3.57 -13.67 -10.42
N TYR A 5 2.99 -12.73 -11.13
CA TYR A 5 3.09 -12.65 -12.60
C TYR A 5 3.91 -11.46 -13.06
N GLY A 6 3.75 -10.31 -12.41
CA GLY A 6 4.38 -9.06 -12.78
C GLY A 6 3.64 -8.27 -13.87
N ASP A 7 2.81 -8.94 -14.65
CA ASP A 7 2.08 -8.35 -15.78
C ASP A 7 0.85 -7.54 -15.36
N ASN A 8 0.35 -7.75 -14.14
CA ASN A 8 -0.83 -7.09 -13.60
C ASN A 8 -0.50 -5.95 -12.64
N ILE A 9 0.71 -5.40 -12.73
CA ILE A 9 1.14 -4.30 -11.87
C ILE A 9 1.36 -3.06 -12.74
N ALA A 10 0.68 -1.97 -12.40
CA ALA A 10 0.91 -0.66 -12.98
C ALA A 10 1.40 0.30 -11.90
N VAL A 11 2.46 1.03 -12.19
CA VAL A 11 3.07 1.99 -11.26
C VAL A 11 3.20 3.34 -11.94
N GLY A 12 2.67 4.39 -11.32
CA GLY A 12 2.71 5.74 -11.85
C GLY A 12 4.08 6.39 -11.78
N GLU A 13 4.19 7.52 -12.46
CA GLU A 13 5.42 8.32 -12.54
C GLU A 13 5.90 8.77 -11.16
N GLY A 14 7.21 8.74 -10.94
CA GLY A 14 7.83 9.28 -9.73
C GLY A 14 7.59 8.47 -8.45
N THR A 15 6.97 7.31 -8.55
CA THR A 15 6.77 6.43 -7.39
C THR A 15 8.05 5.69 -7.04
N PHE A 16 8.40 5.73 -5.77
CA PHE A 16 9.56 5.03 -5.22
C PHE A 16 9.09 3.80 -4.43
N VAL A 17 9.72 2.66 -4.74
CA VAL A 17 9.46 1.39 -4.05
C VAL A 17 10.73 0.93 -3.34
N ASN A 18 10.65 0.78 -2.03
CA ASN A 18 11.77 0.34 -1.22
C ASN A 18 11.95 -1.19 -1.26
N TYR A 19 12.96 -1.69 -0.55
CA TYR A 19 13.30 -3.11 -0.56
C TYR A 19 12.20 -4.00 0.01
N GLY A 20 12.12 -5.22 -0.51
CA GLY A 20 11.30 -6.27 0.07
C GLY A 20 9.81 -6.16 -0.23
N LEU A 21 9.39 -5.36 -1.22
CA LEU A 21 8.00 -5.37 -1.64
C LEU A 21 7.59 -6.77 -2.10
N VAL A 22 6.45 -7.23 -1.58
CA VAL A 22 5.74 -8.42 -2.08
C VAL A 22 4.44 -7.95 -2.70
N ALA A 23 4.25 -8.19 -3.99
CA ALA A 23 3.05 -7.82 -4.73
C ALA A 23 2.50 -9.05 -5.46
N LEU A 24 1.48 -9.67 -4.89
CA LEU A 24 0.86 -10.87 -5.46
C LEU A 24 -0.24 -10.45 -6.43
N ASP A 25 0.14 -10.30 -7.70
CA ASP A 25 -0.68 -9.71 -8.75
C ASP A 25 -1.52 -10.73 -9.53
N VAL A 26 -2.20 -11.63 -8.84
CA VAL A 26 -3.21 -12.50 -9.46
C VAL A 26 -4.34 -11.64 -10.06
N ALA A 27 -4.78 -10.60 -9.35
CA ALA A 27 -5.59 -9.52 -9.89
C ALA A 27 -4.74 -8.24 -10.06
N GLN A 28 -5.29 -7.23 -10.73
CA GLN A 28 -4.61 -5.97 -11.00
C GLN A 28 -4.20 -5.25 -9.71
N ILE A 29 -2.95 -4.80 -9.66
CA ILE A 29 -2.43 -3.87 -8.67
C ILE A 29 -2.08 -2.57 -9.38
N SER A 30 -2.73 -1.49 -9.01
CA SER A 30 -2.48 -0.16 -9.56
C SER A 30 -1.94 0.75 -8.47
N ILE A 31 -0.76 1.30 -8.69
CA ILE A 31 -0.13 2.28 -7.80
C ILE A 31 0.00 3.58 -8.58
N GLY A 32 -0.50 4.66 -8.02
CA GLY A 32 -0.48 5.97 -8.66
C GLY A 32 0.91 6.61 -8.74
N ALA A 33 0.92 7.89 -9.08
CA ALA A 33 2.12 8.69 -9.22
C ALA A 33 2.61 9.24 -7.86
N HIS A 34 3.93 9.46 -7.76
CA HIS A 34 4.57 10.12 -6.62
C HIS A 34 4.34 9.45 -5.27
N CYS A 35 4.09 8.15 -5.27
CA CYS A 35 3.95 7.36 -4.04
C CYS A 35 5.32 7.03 -3.44
N GLN A 36 5.33 6.81 -2.12
CA GLN A 36 6.47 6.31 -1.36
C GLN A 36 6.07 4.98 -0.72
N ILE A 37 6.63 3.90 -1.20
CA ILE A 37 6.34 2.55 -0.68
C ILE A 37 7.50 2.13 0.20
N GLY A 38 7.25 2.01 1.50
CA GLY A 38 8.25 1.62 2.49
C GLY A 38 8.74 0.17 2.33
N PRO A 39 9.77 -0.21 3.07
CA PRO A 39 10.31 -1.57 2.98
C PRO A 39 9.34 -2.62 3.50
N ASN A 40 9.39 -3.81 2.91
CA ASN A 40 8.61 -4.98 3.31
C ASN A 40 7.09 -4.77 3.28
N VAL A 41 6.61 -3.90 2.41
CA VAL A 41 5.18 -3.75 2.14
C VAL A 41 4.67 -4.97 1.40
N GLN A 42 3.44 -5.40 1.70
CA GLN A 42 2.77 -6.50 1.03
C GLN A 42 1.45 -6.02 0.41
N LEU A 43 1.27 -6.30 -0.88
CA LEU A 43 0.04 -6.03 -1.63
C LEU A 43 -0.51 -7.37 -2.08
N LEU A 44 -1.61 -7.80 -1.48
CA LEU A 44 -2.11 -9.18 -1.58
C LEU A 44 -3.46 -9.19 -2.28
N THR A 45 -3.52 -9.62 -3.54
CA THR A 45 -4.80 -9.74 -4.26
C THR A 45 -5.47 -11.11 -4.13
N PRO A 46 -4.76 -12.25 -3.90
CA PRO A 46 -5.41 -13.55 -3.81
C PRO A 46 -6.37 -13.67 -2.64
N VAL A 47 -7.48 -14.35 -2.88
CA VAL A 47 -8.51 -14.65 -1.89
C VAL A 47 -8.81 -16.15 -1.93
N HIS A 48 -8.80 -16.78 -0.77
CA HIS A 48 -9.24 -18.16 -0.62
C HIS A 48 -10.60 -18.22 0.10
N PRO A 49 -11.44 -19.23 -0.19
CA PRO A 49 -12.69 -19.39 0.55
C PRO A 49 -12.45 -19.54 2.06
N LEU A 50 -13.28 -18.88 2.86
CA LEU A 50 -13.25 -19.04 4.31
C LEU A 50 -13.80 -20.39 4.73
N GLU A 51 -14.74 -20.95 3.94
CA GLU A 51 -15.35 -22.25 4.18
C GLU A 51 -14.32 -23.37 3.95
N PRO A 52 -14.23 -24.34 4.87
CA PRO A 52 -13.17 -25.35 4.81
C PRO A 52 -13.19 -26.22 3.55
N THR A 53 -14.37 -26.68 3.10
CA THR A 53 -14.47 -27.59 1.97
C THR A 53 -14.11 -26.93 0.64
N PRO A 54 -14.68 -25.77 0.25
CA PRO A 54 -14.24 -25.07 -0.96
C PRO A 54 -12.76 -24.70 -0.93
N ARG A 55 -12.23 -24.34 0.23
CA ARG A 55 -10.79 -24.03 0.38
C ARG A 55 -9.94 -25.27 0.17
N ALA A 56 -10.34 -26.42 0.70
CA ALA A 56 -9.65 -27.69 0.50
C ALA A 56 -9.66 -28.15 -0.97
N CYS A 57 -10.64 -27.72 -1.77
CA CYS A 57 -10.71 -27.96 -3.21
C CYS A 57 -9.80 -27.01 -4.02
N SER A 58 -8.95 -26.22 -3.37
CA SER A 58 -8.03 -25.27 -4.00
C SER A 58 -8.71 -24.19 -4.83
N LEU A 59 -9.95 -23.82 -4.49
CA LEU A 59 -10.63 -22.69 -5.11
C LEU A 59 -9.96 -21.40 -4.70
N GLU A 60 -9.70 -20.53 -5.68
CA GLU A 60 -9.03 -19.28 -5.50
C GLU A 60 -9.72 -18.20 -6.35
N ALA A 61 -9.80 -17.00 -5.79
CA ALA A 61 -10.20 -15.80 -6.50
C ALA A 61 -9.16 -14.71 -6.24
N ALA A 62 -9.34 -13.54 -6.80
CA ALA A 62 -8.48 -12.40 -6.51
C ALA A 62 -9.27 -11.10 -6.69
N ASP A 63 -9.01 -10.15 -5.82
CA ASP A 63 -9.62 -8.82 -5.87
C ASP A 63 -8.54 -7.75 -6.07
N PRO A 64 -8.74 -6.80 -6.99
CA PRO A 64 -7.73 -5.82 -7.33
C PRO A 64 -7.46 -4.86 -6.17
N ILE A 65 -6.23 -4.34 -6.13
CA ILE A 65 -5.78 -3.29 -5.21
C ILE A 65 -5.51 -2.03 -6.00
N THR A 66 -6.03 -0.91 -5.52
CA THR A 66 -5.79 0.40 -6.10
C THR A 66 -5.23 1.34 -5.05
N ILE A 67 -4.05 1.90 -5.33
CA ILE A 67 -3.41 2.93 -4.51
C ILE A 67 -3.36 4.20 -5.34
N GLY A 68 -3.91 5.28 -4.83
CA GLY A 68 -3.98 6.55 -5.52
C GLY A 68 -2.62 7.24 -5.66
N ASP A 69 -2.65 8.52 -6.00
CA ASP A 69 -1.45 9.34 -6.14
C ASP A 69 -0.99 9.87 -4.80
N ASN A 70 0.34 10.10 -4.69
CA ASN A 70 0.94 10.74 -3.51
C ASN A 70 0.58 10.04 -2.19
N VAL A 71 0.61 8.72 -2.20
CA VAL A 71 0.37 7.87 -1.02
C VAL A 71 1.69 7.44 -0.41
N TRP A 72 1.79 7.52 0.91
CA TRP A 72 2.90 6.94 1.64
C TRP A 72 2.43 5.71 2.41
N LEU A 73 3.00 4.55 2.07
CA LEU A 73 2.86 3.32 2.84
C LEU A 73 4.10 3.14 3.69
N GLY A 74 3.95 3.18 4.99
CA GLY A 74 5.05 2.92 5.94
C GLY A 74 5.58 1.49 5.84
N GLY A 75 6.77 1.24 6.38
CA GLY A 75 7.38 -0.08 6.35
C GLY A 75 6.48 -1.17 6.94
N GLY A 76 6.44 -2.33 6.31
CA GLY A 76 5.68 -3.48 6.78
C GLY A 76 4.16 -3.37 6.65
N VAL A 77 3.65 -2.36 5.97
CA VAL A 77 2.20 -2.24 5.70
C VAL A 77 1.73 -3.43 4.86
N ILE A 78 0.59 -3.99 5.23
CA ILE A 78 -0.08 -5.05 4.48
C ILE A 78 -1.40 -4.50 3.94
N VAL A 79 -1.60 -4.59 2.62
CA VAL A 79 -2.85 -4.21 1.96
C VAL A 79 -3.56 -5.48 1.52
N CYS A 80 -4.78 -5.65 2.02
CA CYS A 80 -5.60 -6.83 1.78
C CYS A 80 -6.34 -6.75 0.43
N PRO A 81 -6.81 -7.90 -0.09
CA PRO A 81 -7.51 -7.96 -1.38
C PRO A 81 -8.68 -6.98 -1.47
N GLY A 82 -8.84 -6.35 -2.63
CA GLY A 82 -9.99 -5.49 -2.94
C GLY A 82 -9.94 -4.07 -2.37
N VAL A 83 -8.86 -3.71 -1.66
CA VAL A 83 -8.74 -2.39 -1.01
C VAL A 83 -8.38 -1.31 -2.01
N THR A 84 -9.05 -0.17 -1.89
CA THR A 84 -8.67 1.09 -2.53
C THR A 84 -8.21 2.09 -1.48
N ILE A 85 -7.00 2.61 -1.67
CA ILE A 85 -6.44 3.71 -0.86
C ILE A 85 -6.48 4.96 -1.72
N GLY A 86 -7.21 5.98 -1.28
CA GLY A 86 -7.37 7.23 -2.00
C GLY A 86 -6.09 8.06 -2.06
N ASP A 87 -6.10 9.13 -2.86
CA ASP A 87 -4.95 10.01 -3.03
C ASP A 87 -4.55 10.68 -1.70
N ASN A 88 -3.28 11.09 -1.61
CA ASN A 88 -2.76 11.87 -0.49
C ASN A 88 -2.90 11.20 0.89
N CYS A 89 -2.99 9.89 0.94
CA CYS A 89 -3.07 9.13 2.18
C CYS A 89 -1.69 8.79 2.75
N VAL A 90 -1.63 8.64 4.06
CA VAL A 90 -0.49 8.07 4.78
C VAL A 90 -0.99 6.88 5.60
N ILE A 91 -0.33 5.75 5.40
CA ILE A 91 -0.60 4.52 6.16
C ILE A 91 0.61 4.27 7.07
N GLY A 92 0.38 4.26 8.37
CA GLY A 92 1.45 4.08 9.35
C GLY A 92 2.11 2.70 9.27
N ALA A 93 3.41 2.64 9.60
CA ALA A 93 4.20 1.40 9.55
C ALA A 93 3.53 0.26 10.33
N GLY A 94 3.59 -0.94 9.79
CA GLY A 94 3.03 -2.15 10.41
C GLY A 94 1.51 -2.26 10.35
N SER A 95 0.82 -1.34 9.71
CA SER A 95 -0.64 -1.37 9.60
C SER A 95 -1.12 -2.46 8.65
N VAL A 96 -2.32 -2.97 8.90
CA VAL A 96 -3.01 -3.92 8.03
C VAL A 96 -4.29 -3.28 7.52
N VAL A 97 -4.32 -2.95 6.23
CA VAL A 97 -5.43 -2.25 5.59
C VAL A 97 -6.41 -3.27 5.05
N THR A 98 -7.58 -3.36 5.69
CA THR A 98 -8.61 -4.34 5.37
C THR A 98 -9.84 -3.72 4.69
N LYS A 99 -9.95 -2.40 4.66
CA LYS A 99 -11.04 -1.64 4.07
C LYS A 99 -10.50 -0.44 3.32
N ASP A 100 -11.29 0.11 2.40
CA ASP A 100 -10.95 1.30 1.67
C ASP A 100 -10.61 2.48 2.60
N ILE A 101 -9.62 3.24 2.20
CA ILE A 101 -9.18 4.45 2.91
C ILE A 101 -9.52 5.66 2.06
N PRO A 102 -10.33 6.60 2.58
CA PRO A 102 -10.70 7.79 1.83
C PRO A 102 -9.51 8.73 1.59
N THR A 103 -9.56 9.49 0.50
CA THR A 103 -8.55 10.48 0.12
C THR A 103 -8.16 11.38 1.30
N GLY A 104 -6.87 11.67 1.43
CA GLY A 104 -6.34 12.62 2.41
C GLY A 104 -6.29 12.12 3.83
N SER A 105 -6.35 10.83 4.06
CA SER A 105 -6.42 10.24 5.40
C SER A 105 -5.06 9.79 5.94
N LEU A 106 -4.86 9.97 7.24
CA LEU A 106 -3.88 9.23 8.02
C LEU A 106 -4.57 8.04 8.67
N ALA A 107 -4.14 6.83 8.34
CA ALA A 107 -4.68 5.60 8.91
C ALA A 107 -3.56 4.75 9.51
N VAL A 108 -3.81 4.12 10.64
CA VAL A 108 -2.85 3.27 11.33
C VAL A 108 -3.51 2.09 12.01
N GLY A 109 -2.75 1.06 12.27
CA GLY A 109 -3.10 -0.07 13.12
C GLY A 109 -3.50 -1.33 12.37
N ASN A 110 -3.92 -2.33 13.14
CA ASN A 110 -4.41 -3.61 12.66
C ASN A 110 -5.74 -3.98 13.36
N PRO A 111 -6.89 -3.87 12.69
CA PRO A 111 -7.05 -3.31 11.35
C PRO A 111 -6.80 -1.80 11.34
N ALA A 112 -6.33 -1.28 10.22
CA ALA A 112 -6.07 0.15 10.08
C ALA A 112 -7.34 0.98 10.24
N ARG A 113 -7.23 2.08 10.98
CA ARG A 113 -8.32 3.03 11.22
C ARG A 113 -7.86 4.42 10.87
N VAL A 114 -8.74 5.21 10.28
CA VAL A 114 -8.50 6.62 10.00
C VAL A 114 -8.43 7.39 11.31
N LEU A 115 -7.30 8.05 11.57
CA LEU A 115 -7.10 8.88 12.76
C LEU A 115 -7.52 10.32 12.52
N ARG A 116 -7.23 10.87 11.35
CA ARG A 116 -7.55 12.24 10.96
C ARG A 116 -7.39 12.47 9.47
N GLN A 117 -7.89 13.59 9.01
CA GLN A 117 -7.59 14.11 7.67
C GLN A 117 -6.29 14.88 7.68
N LEU A 118 -5.54 14.79 6.57
CA LEU A 118 -4.27 15.46 6.38
C LEU A 118 -4.46 16.75 5.57
N ASP A 119 -3.71 17.78 5.96
CA ASP A 119 -3.58 19.03 5.21
C ASP A 119 -2.16 19.59 5.37
N ASP A 120 -1.87 20.69 4.69
CA ASP A 120 -0.54 21.29 4.71
C ASP A 120 -0.33 22.26 5.90
N SER A 121 -1.32 22.46 6.76
CA SER A 121 -1.30 23.50 7.80
C SER A 121 -0.23 23.29 8.85
N THR A 122 0.24 22.04 9.02
CA THR A 122 1.25 21.70 10.03
C THR A 122 2.67 21.58 9.46
N PHE A 123 2.84 21.80 8.16
CA PHE A 123 4.16 21.73 7.54
C PHE A 123 5.04 22.88 8.05
N GLY A 124 6.23 22.55 8.56
CA GLY A 124 7.15 23.54 9.11
C GLY A 124 8.58 23.01 9.24
N PRO A 125 9.52 23.84 9.76
CA PRO A 125 10.97 23.55 9.75
C PRO A 125 11.39 22.21 10.38
N ARG A 126 10.58 21.67 11.28
CA ARG A 126 10.88 20.40 11.97
C ARG A 126 10.93 19.19 11.04
N HIS A 127 10.36 19.30 9.86
CA HIS A 127 10.28 18.20 8.90
C HIS A 127 11.25 18.35 7.73
N GLN A 128 12.05 19.42 7.76
CA GLN A 128 13.07 19.65 6.73
C GLN A 128 14.38 19.02 7.19
N HIS A 129 14.62 17.77 6.82
CA HIS A 129 15.98 17.27 6.81
C HIS A 129 16.67 17.79 5.54
N PRO A 130 17.83 18.43 5.67
CA PRO A 130 18.61 18.74 4.49
C PRO A 130 18.91 17.44 3.73
N PRO A 131 19.01 17.50 2.40
CA PRO A 131 19.43 16.35 1.62
C PRO A 131 20.74 15.82 2.21
N GLN A 132 20.80 14.54 2.52
CA GLN A 132 22.05 13.93 2.92
C GLN A 132 22.99 14.01 1.72
N GLU A 133 24.09 14.74 1.88
CA GLU A 133 25.15 14.72 0.89
C GLU A 133 25.62 13.27 0.74
N THR A 134 25.49 12.74 -0.47
CA THR A 134 26.04 11.43 -0.79
C THR A 134 27.56 11.55 -0.65
N PRO A 135 28.23 10.73 0.16
CA PRO A 135 29.68 10.72 0.21
C PRO A 135 30.24 10.46 -1.18
N GLN A 136 31.11 11.34 -1.64
CA GLN A 136 31.86 11.12 -2.89
C GLN A 136 32.88 10.02 -2.73
#